data_9176e1aed36f33e6a9cd7b62c872a09b
#
_entry.id   9176e1aed36f33e6a9cd7b62c872a09b
#
_cell.length_a   1.000
_cell.length_b   1.000
_cell.length_c   1.000
_cell.angle_alpha   90.00
_cell.angle_beta   90.00
_cell.angle_gamma   90.00
#
_symmetry.space_group_name_H-M   'P 1'
#
loop_
_entity.id
_entity.type
_entity.pdbx_description
1 polymer ?
#
loop_
_entity_poly.entity_id
_entity_poly.type
_entity_poly.pdbx_seq_one_letter_code
_entity_poly.pdbx_strand_id
1 'polypeptide(L)'
;MTSSQTDMSRFPPFSPTTLTTPILFFTGKGGVGKTSLAASTALYLAHQGERVLLVSTDPASNLQDVFALPLTGTPQAHPEASHLWLANLDPVEAANRYKEAVVGPLRGALPDDVIRSLEEQLSGSCTVEIAAFTAFTDFLTNPHYRERFDRIVFDTAPTGHTLRLLALPSAWATFIGENKTGASCLGQLAGLDDKRAQFEEALKRLADPDTTTLVLVSRAEPSALAEVERSARELATQGIRQQVLVINGLTPEDPLAPEDPWHVARRTRERTTLTESLWLKEGTLPTYTVTLKPYNVLGLDALAGLLSDAEVSPSDALPPAVTIPDTVQKGLRGLIDRLNAQHKRVIFTLGKGGVGKTTIAASLALALQQAGQRVLLATTDPAHQQALVDDTSGIRTRFIDETAALNRYRDQVLGEAKGRLSEEDLAYTEEDLRSPCTQEIAIFREFADIVAQAGTTVDVVVIDTAPTGHTLLLLDATQSYQREVERTMGEGDRIPPSVKALLPRLRSDETEMVIVTLPEITPIAEAKRLADDLHRAGIHAQSWVVNQSLVGLTSQSALWHNKATSEARLMADLAQSLAGTEKRTLSVVGWEPEPPQGEALKRLW
;
A
#
# COMPACT_ATOMS: atom_id res chain seq x y z
N MET A 1 37.54 6.19 -26.74
CA MET A 1 36.75 5.50 -25.70
C MET A 1 35.34 5.45 -26.23
N THR A 2 34.99 4.33 -26.84
CA THR A 2 33.68 4.10 -27.42
C THR A 2 32.66 3.94 -26.30
N SER A 3 31.75 4.92 -26.20
CA SER A 3 30.59 4.85 -25.32
C SER A 3 29.78 3.60 -25.71
N SER A 4 29.75 2.59 -24.87
CA SER A 4 28.81 1.49 -24.99
C SER A 4 27.40 2.08 -24.87
N GLN A 5 26.75 2.26 -26.00
CA GLN A 5 25.29 2.41 -26.08
C GLN A 5 24.71 1.13 -25.51
N THR A 6 24.41 1.12 -24.23
CA THR A 6 23.70 0.02 -23.60
C THR A 6 22.25 0.08 -24.07
N ASP A 7 21.97 -0.81 -24.96
CA ASP A 7 20.79 -0.87 -25.79
C ASP A 7 19.55 -1.18 -24.93
N MET A 8 18.62 -0.24 -24.82
CA MET A 8 17.30 -0.43 -24.20
C MET A 8 16.46 -1.49 -24.96
N SER A 9 16.86 -1.84 -26.21
CA SER A 9 16.28 -2.93 -27.00
C SER A 9 16.44 -4.32 -26.36
N ARG A 10 17.22 -4.42 -25.28
CA ARG A 10 17.37 -5.66 -24.51
C ARG A 10 16.04 -6.15 -23.93
N PHE A 11 15.12 -5.26 -23.59
CA PHE A 11 13.85 -5.60 -22.98
C PHE A 11 12.71 -5.36 -23.96
N PRO A 12 12.08 -6.41 -24.50
CA PRO A 12 11.01 -6.29 -25.47
C PRO A 12 9.75 -5.66 -24.85
N PRO A 13 8.87 -5.07 -25.67
CA PRO A 13 7.56 -4.62 -25.23
C PRO A 13 6.76 -5.77 -24.60
N PHE A 14 6.01 -5.45 -23.56
CA PHE A 14 5.14 -6.42 -22.91
C PHE A 14 3.94 -6.73 -23.77
N SER A 15 3.71 -8.02 -24.03
CA SER A 15 2.51 -8.53 -24.67
C SER A 15 1.85 -9.57 -23.78
N PRO A 16 0.53 -9.46 -23.47
CA PRO A 16 -0.19 -10.47 -22.71
C PRO A 16 -0.14 -11.90 -23.29
N THR A 17 0.12 -12.02 -24.61
CA THR A 17 0.26 -13.34 -25.28
C THR A 17 1.46 -14.14 -24.78
N THR A 18 2.41 -13.50 -24.11
CA THR A 18 3.56 -14.20 -23.49
C THR A 18 3.17 -14.93 -22.20
N LEU A 19 2.00 -14.62 -21.64
CA LEU A 19 1.49 -15.21 -20.40
C LEU A 19 0.51 -16.35 -20.75
N THR A 20 0.96 -17.59 -20.62
CA THR A 20 0.19 -18.76 -21.06
C THR A 20 -0.59 -19.47 -19.95
N THR A 21 -0.26 -19.20 -18.69
CA THR A 21 -0.89 -19.85 -17.52
C THR A 21 -2.31 -19.33 -17.25
N PRO A 22 -3.23 -20.18 -16.78
CA PRO A 22 -4.62 -19.76 -16.50
C PRO A 22 -4.75 -18.75 -15.36
N ILE A 23 -3.79 -18.67 -14.45
CA ILE A 23 -3.82 -17.76 -13.31
C ILE A 23 -2.65 -16.76 -13.43
N LEU A 24 -2.96 -15.47 -13.38
CA LEU A 24 -1.99 -14.37 -13.48
C LEU A 24 -2.08 -13.50 -12.21
N PHE A 25 -0.95 -13.31 -11.54
CA PHE A 25 -0.86 -12.44 -10.37
C PHE A 25 -0.02 -11.21 -10.67
N PHE A 26 -0.61 -10.03 -10.57
CA PHE A 26 0.10 -8.77 -10.71
C PHE A 26 0.46 -8.23 -9.32
N THR A 27 1.76 -8.13 -9.02
CA THR A 27 2.29 -7.62 -7.76
C THR A 27 3.44 -6.65 -7.99
N GLY A 28 3.75 -5.85 -6.98
CA GLY A 28 4.81 -4.83 -7.03
C GLY A 28 4.55 -3.71 -6.03
N LYS A 29 5.49 -2.79 -5.91
CA LYS A 29 5.38 -1.60 -5.02
C LYS A 29 4.11 -0.80 -5.30
N GLY A 30 3.64 -0.04 -4.30
CA GLY A 30 2.56 0.91 -4.51
C GLY A 30 2.91 1.95 -5.59
N GLY A 31 1.94 2.31 -6.44
CA GLY A 31 2.10 3.37 -7.45
C GLY A 31 2.85 2.96 -8.74
N VAL A 32 3.27 1.70 -8.90
CA VAL A 32 3.97 1.25 -10.13
C VAL A 32 3.04 0.96 -11.30
N GLY A 33 1.71 1.02 -11.11
CA GLY A 33 0.70 0.78 -12.17
C GLY A 33 0.24 -0.67 -12.28
N LYS A 34 0.25 -1.44 -11.19
CA LYS A 34 -0.25 -2.84 -11.17
C LYS A 34 -1.67 -2.97 -11.70
N THR A 35 -2.60 -2.20 -11.11
CA THR A 35 -4.02 -2.22 -11.46
C THR A 35 -4.27 -1.91 -12.93
N SER A 36 -3.62 -0.85 -13.45
CA SER A 36 -3.74 -0.49 -14.87
C SER A 36 -3.20 -1.60 -15.79
N LEU A 37 -2.08 -2.22 -15.41
CA LEU A 37 -1.47 -3.27 -16.22
C LEU A 37 -2.29 -4.58 -16.15
N ALA A 38 -2.79 -4.95 -14.97
CA ALA A 38 -3.67 -6.11 -14.78
C ALA A 38 -4.99 -5.92 -15.55
N ALA A 39 -5.61 -4.73 -15.45
CA ALA A 39 -6.83 -4.39 -16.16
C ALA A 39 -6.66 -4.39 -17.68
N SER A 40 -5.57 -3.79 -18.17
CA SER A 40 -5.26 -3.80 -19.61
C SER A 40 -4.96 -5.21 -20.13
N THR A 41 -4.26 -6.03 -19.33
CA THR A 41 -4.01 -7.44 -19.67
C THR A 41 -5.31 -8.24 -19.74
N ALA A 42 -6.19 -8.09 -18.74
CA ALA A 42 -7.48 -8.76 -18.70
C ALA A 42 -8.37 -8.34 -19.89
N LEU A 43 -8.41 -7.05 -20.18
CA LEU A 43 -9.17 -6.52 -21.33
C LEU A 43 -8.61 -7.03 -22.66
N TYR A 44 -7.28 -7.06 -22.81
CA TYR A 44 -6.63 -7.58 -24.01
C TYR A 44 -7.00 -9.06 -24.25
N LEU A 45 -6.88 -9.91 -23.23
CA LEU A 45 -7.20 -11.34 -23.33
C LEU A 45 -8.71 -11.55 -23.63
N ALA A 46 -9.59 -10.75 -23.01
CA ALA A 46 -11.02 -10.78 -23.30
C ALA A 46 -11.32 -10.40 -24.76
N HIS A 47 -10.62 -9.42 -25.33
CA HIS A 47 -10.73 -9.08 -26.77
C HIS A 47 -10.21 -10.19 -27.70
N GLN A 48 -9.33 -11.06 -27.21
CA GLN A 48 -8.92 -12.26 -27.94
C GLN A 48 -9.96 -13.41 -27.86
N GLY A 49 -11.08 -13.19 -27.15
CA GLY A 49 -12.18 -14.15 -27.00
C GLY A 49 -12.04 -15.08 -25.80
N GLU A 50 -11.03 -14.91 -24.95
CA GLU A 50 -10.89 -15.67 -23.71
C GLU A 50 -11.89 -15.15 -22.64
N ARG A 51 -12.51 -16.05 -21.87
CA ARG A 51 -13.36 -15.69 -20.73
C ARG A 51 -12.47 -15.33 -19.55
N VAL A 52 -12.38 -14.03 -19.23
CA VAL A 52 -11.44 -13.49 -18.25
C VAL A 52 -12.18 -12.98 -17.02
N LEU A 53 -11.74 -13.41 -15.85
CA LEU A 53 -12.12 -12.84 -14.56
C LEU A 53 -10.96 -12.02 -14.01
N LEU A 54 -11.19 -10.72 -13.80
CA LEU A 54 -10.25 -9.84 -13.11
C LEU A 54 -10.74 -9.62 -11.67
N VAL A 55 -9.91 -9.99 -10.71
CA VAL A 55 -10.19 -9.89 -9.27
C VAL A 55 -9.20 -8.93 -8.63
N SER A 56 -9.69 -7.89 -7.98
CA SER A 56 -8.83 -7.10 -7.08
C SER A 56 -8.88 -7.66 -5.67
N THR A 57 -7.71 -7.84 -5.07
CA THR A 57 -7.53 -8.22 -3.66
C THR A 57 -6.93 -7.06 -2.83
N ASP A 58 -6.80 -5.87 -3.43
CA ASP A 58 -6.35 -4.68 -2.73
C ASP A 58 -7.54 -4.08 -1.95
N PRO A 59 -7.48 -3.97 -0.62
CA PRO A 59 -8.53 -3.33 0.19
C PRO A 59 -8.83 -1.89 -0.25
N ALA A 60 -7.82 -1.20 -0.76
CA ALA A 60 -7.93 0.12 -1.36
C ALA A 60 -8.14 0.01 -2.89
N SER A 61 -8.90 -0.99 -3.34
CA SER A 61 -9.06 -1.29 -4.76
C SER A 61 -9.47 -0.07 -5.58
N ASN A 62 -8.72 0.16 -6.66
CA ASN A 62 -9.01 1.19 -7.64
C ASN A 62 -9.68 0.64 -8.90
N LEU A 63 -10.03 -0.65 -8.89
CA LEU A 63 -10.64 -1.29 -10.04
C LEU A 63 -11.99 -0.65 -10.39
N GLN A 64 -12.75 -0.25 -9.37
CA GLN A 64 -13.99 0.51 -9.55
C GLN A 64 -13.76 1.86 -10.25
N ASP A 65 -12.68 2.56 -9.88
CA ASP A 65 -12.32 3.86 -10.48
C ASP A 65 -11.83 3.66 -11.93
N VAL A 66 -11.04 2.60 -12.17
CA VAL A 66 -10.49 2.28 -13.50
C VAL A 66 -11.56 1.94 -14.51
N PHE A 67 -12.60 1.20 -14.10
CA PHE A 67 -13.71 0.80 -14.98
C PHE A 67 -14.97 1.68 -14.83
N ALA A 68 -14.98 2.63 -13.91
CA ALA A 68 -16.12 3.49 -13.57
C ALA A 68 -17.40 2.68 -13.23
N LEU A 69 -17.24 1.52 -12.56
CA LEU A 69 -18.31 0.59 -12.22
C LEU A 69 -18.29 0.24 -10.74
N PRO A 70 -19.44 0.20 -10.04
CA PRO A 70 -19.49 -0.35 -8.69
C PRO A 70 -19.26 -1.87 -8.75
N LEU A 71 -18.31 -2.36 -7.94
CA LEU A 71 -17.94 -3.77 -7.91
C LEU A 71 -18.19 -4.37 -6.52
N THR A 72 -18.47 -5.67 -6.51
CA THR A 72 -18.64 -6.48 -5.30
C THR A 72 -17.68 -7.66 -5.31
N GLY A 73 -17.66 -8.45 -4.23
CA GLY A 73 -16.89 -9.70 -4.17
C GLY A 73 -17.43 -10.82 -5.10
N THR A 74 -18.55 -10.60 -5.78
CA THR A 74 -19.12 -11.56 -6.74
C THR A 74 -18.80 -11.15 -8.17
N PRO A 75 -18.31 -12.06 -9.04
CA PRO A 75 -18.00 -11.75 -10.44
C PRO A 75 -19.19 -11.18 -11.22
N GLN A 76 -19.03 -9.97 -11.76
CA GLN A 76 -20.00 -9.26 -12.58
C GLN A 76 -19.46 -9.11 -13.99
N ALA A 77 -20.29 -9.40 -15.02
CA ALA A 77 -19.91 -9.18 -16.41
C ALA A 77 -19.81 -7.67 -16.68
N HIS A 78 -18.76 -7.25 -17.39
CA HIS A 78 -18.64 -5.86 -17.82
C HIS A 78 -19.68 -5.56 -18.92
N PRO A 79 -20.45 -4.45 -18.82
CA PRO A 79 -21.55 -4.20 -19.76
C PRO A 79 -21.09 -3.96 -21.21
N GLU A 80 -19.90 -3.38 -21.41
CA GLU A 80 -19.39 -3.00 -22.73
C GLU A 80 -18.21 -3.85 -23.21
N ALA A 81 -17.56 -4.62 -22.32
CA ALA A 81 -16.43 -5.49 -22.68
C ALA A 81 -16.89 -6.95 -22.61
N SER A 82 -17.15 -7.54 -23.78
CA SER A 82 -17.48 -8.96 -23.88
C SER A 82 -16.36 -9.84 -23.30
N HIS A 83 -16.74 -10.97 -22.70
CA HIS A 83 -15.81 -11.93 -22.10
C HIS A 83 -14.98 -11.42 -20.92
N LEU A 84 -15.28 -10.22 -20.36
CA LEU A 84 -14.65 -9.67 -19.18
C LEU A 84 -15.61 -9.67 -17.99
N TRP A 85 -15.19 -10.25 -16.86
CA TRP A 85 -15.87 -10.20 -15.58
C TRP A 85 -14.94 -9.54 -14.56
N LEU A 86 -15.54 -8.79 -13.64
CA LEU A 86 -14.83 -8.03 -12.61
C LEU A 86 -15.35 -8.43 -11.23
N ALA A 87 -14.44 -8.54 -10.26
CA ALA A 87 -14.76 -8.71 -8.85
C ALA A 87 -13.81 -7.90 -7.98
N ASN A 88 -14.32 -7.38 -6.87
CA ASN A 88 -13.52 -6.67 -5.88
C ASN A 88 -13.67 -7.35 -4.52
N LEU A 89 -12.61 -7.94 -4.00
CA LEU A 89 -12.58 -8.57 -2.69
C LEU A 89 -12.52 -7.47 -1.62
N ASP A 90 -13.65 -7.20 -0.98
CA ASP A 90 -13.73 -6.35 0.20
C ASP A 90 -13.48 -7.21 1.46
N PRO A 91 -12.38 -6.96 2.21
CA PRO A 91 -12.06 -7.73 3.40
C PRO A 91 -13.13 -7.62 4.50
N VAL A 92 -13.78 -6.46 4.63
CA VAL A 92 -14.82 -6.22 5.64
C VAL A 92 -16.08 -7.00 5.27
N GLU A 93 -16.49 -6.96 4.00
CA GLU A 93 -17.61 -7.76 3.52
C GLU A 93 -17.33 -9.26 3.66
N ALA A 94 -16.10 -9.69 3.34
CA ALA A 94 -15.67 -11.08 3.53
C ALA A 94 -15.74 -11.50 5.00
N ALA A 95 -15.29 -10.64 5.93
CA ALA A 95 -15.37 -10.89 7.37
C ALA A 95 -16.82 -10.98 7.87
N ASN A 96 -17.70 -10.10 7.39
CA ASN A 96 -19.12 -10.15 7.75
C ASN A 96 -19.79 -11.43 7.26
N ARG A 97 -19.49 -11.88 6.02
CA ARG A 97 -19.99 -13.16 5.49
C ARG A 97 -19.43 -14.36 6.30
N TYR A 98 -18.15 -14.30 6.64
CA TYR A 98 -17.53 -15.34 7.45
C TYR A 98 -18.18 -15.42 8.85
N LYS A 99 -18.35 -14.27 9.52
CA LYS A 99 -19.04 -14.16 10.81
C LYS A 99 -20.45 -14.75 10.74
N GLU A 100 -21.23 -14.38 9.75
CA GLU A 100 -22.59 -14.89 9.56
C GLU A 100 -22.62 -16.39 9.28
N ALA A 101 -21.66 -16.92 8.52
CA ALA A 101 -21.56 -18.36 8.27
C ALA A 101 -21.25 -19.17 9.53
N VAL A 102 -20.46 -18.59 10.47
CA VAL A 102 -20.11 -19.24 11.75
C VAL A 102 -21.23 -19.07 12.77
N VAL A 103 -21.74 -17.86 12.96
CA VAL A 103 -22.69 -17.51 14.04
C VAL A 103 -24.14 -17.77 13.63
N GLY A 104 -24.49 -17.58 12.34
CA GLY A 104 -25.86 -17.73 11.86
C GLY A 104 -26.53 -19.05 12.25
N PRO A 105 -25.89 -20.22 12.02
CA PRO A 105 -26.46 -21.52 12.42
C PRO A 105 -26.66 -21.70 13.93
N LEU A 106 -25.93 -20.92 14.75
CA LEU A 106 -25.96 -21.01 16.21
C LEU A 106 -27.04 -20.11 16.83
N ARG A 107 -27.55 -19.13 16.07
CA ARG A 107 -28.62 -18.24 16.54
C ARG A 107 -29.91 -19.04 16.79
N GLY A 108 -30.44 -18.86 17.98
CA GLY A 108 -31.61 -19.61 18.45
C GLY A 108 -31.29 -21.01 19.04
N ALA A 109 -30.05 -21.50 18.86
CA ALA A 109 -29.57 -22.73 19.53
C ALA A 109 -28.77 -22.43 20.80
N LEU A 110 -28.14 -21.24 20.86
CA LEU A 110 -27.36 -20.76 22.01
C LEU A 110 -27.99 -19.50 22.61
N PRO A 111 -27.73 -19.20 23.89
CA PRO A 111 -28.15 -17.96 24.53
C PRO A 111 -27.57 -16.71 23.83
N ASP A 112 -28.32 -15.59 23.86
CA ASP A 112 -27.93 -14.34 23.17
C ASP A 112 -26.63 -13.71 23.69
N ASP A 113 -26.28 -13.94 24.94
CA ASP A 113 -25.01 -13.51 25.54
C ASP A 113 -23.82 -14.28 24.98
N VAL A 114 -23.98 -15.59 24.76
CA VAL A 114 -22.96 -16.44 24.10
C VAL A 114 -22.79 -16.02 22.65
N ILE A 115 -23.89 -15.78 21.93
CA ILE A 115 -23.86 -15.31 20.54
C ILE A 115 -23.11 -13.97 20.44
N ARG A 116 -23.40 -13.00 21.32
CA ARG A 116 -22.70 -11.72 21.35
C ARG A 116 -21.21 -11.89 21.63
N SER A 117 -20.84 -12.75 22.55
CA SER A 117 -19.43 -13.03 22.85
C SER A 117 -18.69 -13.63 21.64
N LEU A 118 -19.33 -14.54 20.89
CA LEU A 118 -18.79 -15.09 19.65
C LEU A 118 -18.66 -14.02 18.54
N GLU A 119 -19.66 -13.16 18.39
CA GLU A 119 -19.62 -12.05 17.43
C GLU A 119 -18.51 -11.03 17.76
N GLU A 120 -18.26 -10.77 19.03
CA GLU A 120 -17.15 -9.92 19.49
C GLU A 120 -15.80 -10.58 19.21
N GLN A 121 -15.63 -11.87 19.51
CA GLN A 121 -14.40 -12.61 19.20
C GLN A 121 -14.09 -12.59 17.68
N LEU A 122 -15.11 -12.79 16.85
CA LEU A 122 -15.01 -12.75 15.39
C LEU A 122 -14.96 -11.32 14.79
N SER A 123 -14.82 -10.30 15.61
CA SER A 123 -14.73 -8.90 15.13
C SER A 123 -13.30 -8.35 15.10
N GLY A 124 -12.31 -9.18 15.42
CA GLY A 124 -10.89 -8.82 15.38
C GLY A 124 -10.30 -8.75 13.96
N SER A 125 -9.14 -8.10 13.84
CA SER A 125 -8.40 -7.97 12.57
C SER A 125 -8.04 -9.33 11.96
N CYS A 126 -7.72 -10.33 12.80
CA CYS A 126 -7.43 -11.69 12.35
C CYS A 126 -8.59 -12.34 11.60
N THR A 127 -9.83 -12.09 12.02
CA THR A 127 -11.02 -12.59 11.31
C THR A 127 -11.13 -11.97 9.92
N VAL A 128 -10.83 -10.68 9.81
CA VAL A 128 -10.83 -9.96 8.52
C VAL A 128 -9.78 -10.57 7.57
N GLU A 129 -8.57 -10.84 8.07
CA GLU A 129 -7.51 -11.44 7.27
C GLU A 129 -7.85 -12.87 6.82
N ILE A 130 -8.35 -13.72 7.73
CA ILE A 130 -8.73 -15.10 7.38
C ILE A 130 -9.91 -15.12 6.41
N ALA A 131 -10.90 -14.27 6.62
CA ALA A 131 -12.06 -14.20 5.73
C ALA A 131 -11.67 -13.74 4.32
N ALA A 132 -10.85 -12.70 4.22
CA ALA A 132 -10.31 -12.22 2.94
C ALA A 132 -9.49 -13.31 2.25
N PHE A 133 -8.63 -14.01 3.01
CA PHE A 133 -7.85 -15.11 2.47
C PHE A 133 -8.71 -16.30 2.04
N THR A 134 -9.73 -16.66 2.81
CA THR A 134 -10.68 -17.70 2.43
C THR A 134 -11.40 -17.38 1.13
N ALA A 135 -11.87 -16.13 0.99
CA ALA A 135 -12.53 -15.69 -0.25
C ALA A 135 -11.56 -15.66 -1.44
N PHE A 136 -10.30 -15.29 -1.22
CA PHE A 136 -9.24 -15.36 -2.23
C PHE A 136 -8.96 -16.81 -2.68
N THR A 137 -8.81 -17.75 -1.74
CA THR A 137 -8.54 -19.15 -2.06
C THR A 137 -9.69 -19.81 -2.80
N ASP A 138 -10.93 -19.35 -2.59
CA ASP A 138 -12.09 -19.83 -3.33
C ASP A 138 -11.96 -19.56 -4.83
N PHE A 139 -11.50 -18.39 -5.25
CA PHE A 139 -11.23 -18.12 -6.67
C PHE A 139 -10.17 -19.04 -7.27
N LEU A 140 -9.22 -19.52 -6.48
CA LEU A 140 -8.14 -20.41 -6.94
C LEU A 140 -8.55 -21.88 -7.02
N THR A 141 -9.37 -22.33 -6.07
CA THR A 141 -9.62 -23.77 -5.84
C THR A 141 -11.00 -24.23 -6.29
N ASN A 142 -11.98 -23.34 -6.30
CA ASN A 142 -13.36 -23.71 -6.62
C ASN A 142 -13.49 -24.11 -8.11
N PRO A 143 -13.95 -25.34 -8.40
CA PRO A 143 -14.12 -25.81 -9.76
C PRO A 143 -15.03 -24.93 -10.62
N HIS A 144 -16.04 -24.31 -10.00
CA HIS A 144 -16.99 -23.42 -10.69
C HIS A 144 -16.28 -22.26 -11.42
N TYR A 145 -15.30 -21.61 -10.79
CA TYR A 145 -14.57 -20.52 -11.42
C TYR A 145 -13.65 -21.03 -12.53
N ARG A 146 -13.02 -22.19 -12.34
CA ARG A 146 -12.10 -22.81 -13.31
C ARG A 146 -12.78 -23.27 -14.59
N GLU A 147 -13.99 -23.77 -14.49
CA GLU A 147 -14.78 -24.21 -15.65
C GLU A 147 -15.41 -23.01 -16.39
N ARG A 148 -15.68 -21.96 -15.66
CA ARG A 148 -16.34 -20.77 -16.19
C ARG A 148 -15.37 -19.81 -16.89
N PHE A 149 -14.13 -19.68 -16.41
CA PHE A 149 -13.15 -18.72 -16.89
C PHE A 149 -11.92 -19.43 -17.45
N ASP A 150 -11.44 -18.96 -18.59
CA ASP A 150 -10.21 -19.43 -19.21
C ASP A 150 -9.00 -18.80 -18.54
N ARG A 151 -9.15 -17.57 -18.01
CA ARG A 151 -8.14 -16.82 -17.26
C ARG A 151 -8.72 -16.18 -16.00
N ILE A 152 -7.93 -16.23 -14.93
CA ILE A 152 -8.18 -15.45 -13.71
C ILE A 152 -6.97 -14.54 -13.48
N VAL A 153 -7.22 -13.24 -13.52
CA VAL A 153 -6.19 -12.20 -13.32
C VAL A 153 -6.40 -11.57 -11.95
N PHE A 154 -5.38 -11.61 -11.11
CA PHE A 154 -5.40 -10.97 -9.80
C PHE A 154 -4.61 -9.67 -9.82
N ASP A 155 -5.28 -8.56 -9.49
CA ASP A 155 -4.67 -7.31 -9.09
C ASP A 155 -4.50 -7.31 -7.58
N THR A 156 -3.24 -7.31 -7.12
CA THR A 156 -2.97 -7.49 -5.70
C THR A 156 -2.59 -6.18 -5.01
N ALA A 157 -2.76 -6.15 -3.70
CA ALA A 157 -2.20 -5.13 -2.83
C ALA A 157 -0.67 -5.00 -3.02
N PRO A 158 -0.02 -3.92 -2.55
CA PRO A 158 1.44 -3.78 -2.59
C PRO A 158 2.16 -5.00 -2.01
N THR A 159 3.37 -5.29 -2.52
CA THR A 159 4.14 -6.52 -2.29
C THR A 159 4.15 -7.05 -0.86
N GLY A 160 4.26 -6.17 0.15
CA GLY A 160 4.23 -6.58 1.56
C GLY A 160 2.93 -7.26 1.98
N HIS A 161 1.78 -6.74 1.55
CA HIS A 161 0.47 -7.37 1.80
C HIS A 161 0.27 -8.65 1.01
N THR A 162 0.74 -8.68 -0.24
CA THR A 162 0.65 -9.89 -1.08
C THR A 162 1.51 -11.00 -0.50
N LEU A 163 2.74 -10.70 -0.09
CA LEU A 163 3.62 -11.64 0.59
C LEU A 163 2.98 -12.16 1.89
N ARG A 164 2.39 -11.27 2.67
CA ARG A 164 1.66 -11.63 3.89
C ARG A 164 0.46 -12.54 3.57
N LEU A 165 -0.39 -12.17 2.60
CA LEU A 165 -1.51 -13.00 2.15
C LEU A 165 -1.05 -14.39 1.68
N LEU A 166 0.05 -14.48 0.93
CA LEU A 166 0.57 -15.75 0.43
C LEU A 166 1.34 -16.56 1.49
N ALA A 167 1.85 -15.92 2.55
CA ALA A 167 2.50 -16.56 3.69
C ALA A 167 1.51 -17.00 4.79
N LEU A 168 0.33 -16.33 4.88
CA LEU A 168 -0.69 -16.65 5.89
C LEU A 168 -1.10 -18.14 5.94
N PRO A 169 -1.28 -18.84 4.79
CA PRO A 169 -1.68 -20.24 4.84
C PRO A 169 -0.68 -21.12 5.56
N SER A 170 0.62 -20.92 5.32
CA SER A 170 1.67 -21.70 5.99
C SER A 170 1.75 -21.34 7.47
N ALA A 171 1.62 -20.05 7.81
CA ALA A 171 1.62 -19.58 9.20
C ALA A 171 0.40 -20.12 9.97
N TRP A 172 -0.79 -20.06 9.37
CA TRP A 172 -2.01 -20.59 9.98
C TRP A 172 -2.05 -22.13 10.03
N ALA A 173 -1.58 -22.83 8.98
CA ALA A 173 -1.47 -24.28 8.99
C ALA A 173 -0.51 -24.77 10.09
N THR A 174 0.61 -24.07 10.29
CA THR A 174 1.55 -24.34 11.38
C THR A 174 0.92 -24.04 12.74
N PHE A 175 0.30 -22.87 12.89
CA PHE A 175 -0.38 -22.47 14.13
C PHE A 175 -1.50 -23.45 14.52
N ILE A 176 -2.37 -23.84 13.57
CA ILE A 176 -3.43 -24.83 13.80
C ILE A 176 -2.84 -26.19 14.16
N GLY A 177 -1.75 -26.61 13.50
CA GLY A 177 -1.10 -27.88 13.77
C GLY A 177 -0.37 -27.95 15.11
N GLU A 178 0.11 -26.81 15.62
CA GLU A 178 0.85 -26.69 16.88
C GLU A 178 -0.05 -26.30 18.07
N ASN A 179 -1.23 -25.74 17.80
CA ASN A 179 -2.18 -25.29 18.83
C ASN A 179 -2.83 -26.48 19.52
N LYS A 180 -2.41 -26.76 20.76
CA LYS A 180 -2.89 -27.89 21.59
C LYS A 180 -3.96 -27.49 22.59
N THR A 181 -4.04 -26.23 22.96
CA THR A 181 -4.92 -25.72 24.02
C THR A 181 -6.20 -25.12 23.47
N GLY A 182 -6.29 -24.89 22.14
CA GLY A 182 -7.38 -24.14 21.52
C GLY A 182 -7.31 -22.64 21.78
N ALA A 183 -6.17 -22.16 22.31
CA ALA A 183 -5.91 -20.74 22.50
C ALA A 183 -5.86 -20.04 21.15
N SER A 184 -6.80 -19.15 20.90
CA SER A 184 -6.84 -18.37 19.65
C SER A 184 -7.68 -17.11 19.85
N CYS A 185 -7.24 -16.02 19.26
CA CYS A 185 -8.05 -14.80 19.12
C CYS A 185 -9.37 -15.01 18.34
N LEU A 186 -9.51 -16.17 17.68
CA LEU A 186 -10.70 -16.59 16.93
C LEU A 186 -11.66 -17.47 17.73
N GLY A 187 -11.42 -17.69 19.03
CA GLY A 187 -12.15 -18.65 19.82
C GLY A 187 -11.80 -20.11 19.46
N GLN A 188 -12.63 -21.06 19.87
CA GLN A 188 -12.46 -22.45 19.43
C GLN A 188 -12.52 -22.49 17.90
N LEU A 189 -11.45 -22.97 17.26
CA LEU A 189 -11.15 -22.98 15.81
C LEU A 189 -12.22 -23.67 14.94
N ALA A 190 -13.50 -23.41 15.19
CA ALA A 190 -14.62 -24.02 14.51
C ALA A 190 -14.55 -23.76 12.99
N GLY A 191 -14.27 -24.80 12.23
CA GLY A 191 -14.28 -24.78 10.76
C GLY A 191 -12.96 -24.45 10.07
N LEU A 192 -11.85 -24.17 10.79
CA LEU A 192 -10.55 -23.95 10.15
C LEU A 192 -9.90 -25.27 9.67
N ASP A 193 -10.14 -26.39 10.37
CA ASP A 193 -9.66 -27.70 9.94
C ASP A 193 -10.25 -28.10 8.57
N ASP A 194 -11.53 -27.81 8.33
CA ASP A 194 -12.19 -28.08 7.05
C ASP A 194 -11.59 -27.26 5.90
N LYS A 195 -11.02 -26.09 6.20
CA LYS A 195 -10.40 -25.20 5.20
C LYS A 195 -8.93 -25.47 4.95
N ARG A 196 -8.28 -26.26 5.81
CA ARG A 196 -6.87 -26.61 5.66
C ARG A 196 -6.57 -27.23 4.29
N ALA A 197 -7.40 -28.18 3.87
CA ALA A 197 -7.24 -28.83 2.56
C ALA A 197 -7.37 -27.84 1.40
N GLN A 198 -8.28 -26.86 1.51
CA GLN A 198 -8.46 -25.79 0.53
C GLN A 198 -7.23 -24.88 0.46
N PHE A 199 -6.63 -24.54 1.60
CA PHE A 199 -5.43 -23.70 1.68
C PHE A 199 -4.20 -24.42 1.10
N GLU A 200 -4.02 -25.71 1.41
CA GLU A 200 -2.95 -26.53 0.85
C GLU A 200 -3.09 -26.66 -0.69
N GLU A 201 -4.30 -26.82 -1.20
CA GLU A 201 -4.55 -26.87 -2.64
C GLU A 201 -4.28 -25.51 -3.30
N ALA A 202 -4.65 -24.38 -2.66
CA ALA A 202 -4.34 -23.04 -3.17
C ALA A 202 -2.83 -22.82 -3.26
N LEU A 203 -2.06 -23.21 -2.24
CA LEU A 203 -0.59 -23.13 -2.25
C LEU A 203 0.03 -23.95 -3.37
N LYS A 204 -0.45 -25.19 -3.59
CA LYS A 204 0.02 -26.02 -4.69
C LYS A 204 -0.18 -25.36 -6.03
N ARG A 205 -1.35 -24.75 -6.26
CA ARG A 205 -1.66 -24.03 -7.52
C ARG A 205 -0.82 -22.80 -7.72
N LEU A 206 -0.58 -22.04 -6.66
CA LEU A 206 0.30 -20.87 -6.71
C LEU A 206 1.75 -21.23 -7.03
N ALA A 207 2.22 -22.38 -6.56
CA ALA A 207 3.57 -22.87 -6.79
C ALA A 207 3.73 -23.62 -8.13
N ASP A 208 2.62 -24.04 -8.76
CA ASP A 208 2.65 -24.79 -10.02
C ASP A 208 2.93 -23.86 -11.22
N PRO A 209 4.07 -24.03 -11.92
CA PRO A 209 4.48 -23.18 -13.02
C PRO A 209 3.58 -23.29 -14.26
N ASP A 210 2.84 -24.39 -14.40
CA ASP A 210 1.89 -24.58 -15.51
C ASP A 210 0.52 -23.95 -15.22
N THR A 211 0.27 -23.61 -13.96
CA THR A 211 -1.01 -23.03 -13.52
C THR A 211 -0.90 -21.54 -13.26
N THR A 212 0.18 -21.06 -12.65
CA THR A 212 0.29 -19.68 -12.16
C THR A 212 1.55 -18.98 -12.67
N THR A 213 1.37 -17.76 -13.20
CA THR A 213 2.47 -16.82 -13.48
C THR A 213 2.35 -15.59 -12.60
N LEU A 214 3.43 -15.25 -11.92
CA LEU A 214 3.58 -14.02 -11.17
C LEU A 214 4.15 -12.92 -12.06
N VAL A 215 3.38 -11.85 -12.27
CA VAL A 215 3.79 -10.66 -13.01
C VAL A 215 4.25 -9.61 -12.02
N LEU A 216 5.54 -9.46 -11.90
CA LEU A 216 6.20 -8.46 -11.08
C LEU A 216 6.19 -7.13 -11.82
N VAL A 217 5.53 -6.10 -11.26
CA VAL A 217 5.46 -4.78 -11.87
C VAL A 217 6.36 -3.81 -11.12
N SER A 218 7.24 -3.12 -11.85
CA SER A 218 8.12 -2.10 -11.31
C SER A 218 8.16 -0.86 -12.19
N ARG A 219 8.71 0.22 -11.67
CA ARG A 219 9.19 1.37 -12.46
C ARG A 219 10.71 1.33 -12.54
N ALA A 220 11.30 2.04 -13.50
CA ALA A 220 12.75 2.21 -13.60
C ALA A 220 13.26 3.18 -12.51
N GLU A 221 13.03 2.85 -11.26
CA GLU A 221 13.44 3.59 -10.06
C GLU A 221 14.20 2.66 -9.11
N PRO A 222 15.32 3.09 -8.51
CA PRO A 222 16.16 2.23 -7.67
C PRO A 222 15.37 1.55 -6.52
N SER A 223 14.54 2.32 -5.81
CA SER A 223 13.75 1.80 -4.70
C SER A 223 12.67 0.81 -5.13
N ALA A 224 12.05 1.02 -6.30
CA ALA A 224 11.02 0.11 -6.82
C ALA A 224 11.64 -1.20 -7.31
N LEU A 225 12.82 -1.13 -7.96
CA LEU A 225 13.56 -2.32 -8.40
C LEU A 225 14.07 -3.14 -7.21
N ALA A 226 14.65 -2.50 -6.19
CA ALA A 226 15.15 -3.19 -5.00
C ALA A 226 14.00 -3.91 -4.24
N GLU A 227 12.83 -3.28 -4.15
CA GLU A 227 11.67 -3.90 -3.49
C GLU A 227 11.12 -5.08 -4.27
N VAL A 228 11.00 -4.95 -5.60
CA VAL A 228 10.50 -6.04 -6.44
C VAL A 228 11.50 -7.21 -6.51
N GLU A 229 12.80 -6.93 -6.51
CA GLU A 229 13.85 -7.97 -6.42
C GLU A 229 13.74 -8.77 -5.13
N ARG A 230 13.63 -8.08 -3.97
CA ARG A 230 13.41 -8.71 -2.67
C ARG A 230 12.18 -9.61 -2.71
N SER A 231 11.06 -9.08 -3.19
CA SER A 231 9.80 -9.81 -3.28
C SER A 231 9.87 -11.02 -4.19
N ALA A 232 10.58 -10.89 -5.34
CA ALA A 232 10.81 -12.00 -6.27
C ALA A 232 11.55 -13.15 -5.58
N ARG A 233 12.61 -12.83 -4.83
CA ARG A 233 13.41 -13.82 -4.09
C ARG A 233 12.61 -14.47 -2.97
N GLU A 234 11.86 -13.68 -2.17
CA GLU A 234 11.01 -14.19 -1.09
C GLU A 234 9.93 -15.15 -1.61
N LEU A 235 9.22 -14.77 -2.70
CA LEU A 235 8.20 -15.63 -3.32
C LEU A 235 8.80 -16.90 -3.94
N ALA A 236 10.00 -16.81 -4.51
CA ALA A 236 10.71 -17.98 -5.03
C ALA A 236 11.08 -18.98 -3.90
N THR A 237 11.41 -18.50 -2.69
CA THR A 237 11.65 -19.39 -1.52
C THR A 237 10.39 -20.10 -1.05
N GLN A 238 9.20 -19.49 -1.30
CA GLN A 238 7.90 -20.10 -1.04
C GLN A 238 7.41 -21.03 -2.16
N GLY A 239 8.22 -21.24 -3.20
CA GLY A 239 7.92 -22.15 -4.30
C GLY A 239 7.31 -21.47 -5.54
N ILE A 240 6.98 -20.17 -5.49
CA ILE A 240 6.39 -19.42 -6.62
C ILE A 240 7.52 -18.96 -7.53
N ARG A 241 7.91 -19.80 -8.47
CA ARG A 241 9.10 -19.61 -9.33
C ARG A 241 8.80 -19.13 -10.74
N GLN A 242 7.58 -19.35 -11.23
CA GLN A 242 7.16 -18.86 -12.55
C GLN A 242 6.87 -17.35 -12.44
N GLN A 243 7.89 -16.54 -12.75
CA GLN A 243 7.86 -15.10 -12.58
C GLN A 243 8.29 -14.38 -13.85
N VAL A 244 7.66 -13.25 -14.15
CA VAL A 244 8.08 -12.30 -15.19
C VAL A 244 8.13 -10.90 -14.60
N LEU A 245 9.03 -10.05 -15.10
CA LEU A 245 9.16 -8.66 -14.69
C LEU A 245 8.64 -7.73 -15.79
N VAL A 246 7.82 -6.76 -15.43
CA VAL A 246 7.36 -5.69 -16.32
C VAL A 246 7.79 -4.34 -15.76
N ILE A 247 8.66 -3.65 -16.50
CA ILE A 247 9.06 -2.27 -16.21
C ILE A 247 8.04 -1.33 -16.86
N ASN A 248 7.18 -0.77 -16.04
CA ASN A 248 6.07 0.07 -16.47
C ASN A 248 6.41 1.56 -16.47
N GLY A 249 5.90 2.29 -17.45
CA GLY A 249 5.97 3.74 -17.53
C GLY A 249 7.33 4.28 -17.95
N LEU A 250 8.06 3.56 -18.83
CA LEU A 250 9.29 4.05 -19.43
C LEU A 250 9.01 5.22 -20.37
N THR A 251 9.81 6.25 -20.22
CA THR A 251 9.74 7.44 -21.08
C THR A 251 10.10 7.07 -22.51
N PRO A 252 9.18 7.24 -23.49
CA PRO A 252 9.45 6.94 -24.90
C PRO A 252 10.52 7.86 -25.48
N GLU A 253 11.00 7.60 -26.67
CA GLU A 253 11.76 8.58 -27.46
C GLU A 253 10.83 9.70 -27.91
N ASP A 254 11.33 10.93 -27.89
CA ASP A 254 10.62 12.09 -28.42
C ASP A 254 11.48 12.77 -29.50
N PRO A 255 11.27 12.40 -30.77
CA PRO A 255 12.02 12.99 -31.87
C PRO A 255 11.78 14.49 -32.07
N LEU A 256 10.65 15.02 -31.55
CA LEU A 256 10.27 16.42 -31.67
C LEU A 256 10.89 17.28 -30.58
N ALA A 257 11.32 16.67 -29.46
CA ALA A 257 11.94 17.38 -28.36
C ALA A 257 13.20 16.65 -27.84
N PRO A 258 14.19 16.33 -28.71
CA PRO A 258 15.33 15.49 -28.34
C PRO A 258 16.26 16.12 -27.30
N GLU A 259 16.26 17.45 -27.17
CA GLU A 259 17.09 18.21 -26.25
C GLU A 259 16.30 18.77 -25.05
N ASP A 260 15.02 18.38 -24.89
CA ASP A 260 14.22 18.78 -23.72
C ASP A 260 14.91 18.31 -22.42
N PRO A 261 15.32 19.22 -21.52
CA PRO A 261 16.15 18.85 -20.37
C PRO A 261 15.48 17.86 -19.44
N TRP A 262 14.15 17.98 -19.28
CA TRP A 262 13.37 17.11 -18.41
C TRP A 262 13.21 15.73 -19.01
N HIS A 263 12.94 15.67 -20.30
CA HIS A 263 12.83 14.42 -21.04
C HIS A 263 14.15 13.65 -21.01
N VAL A 264 15.26 14.33 -21.31
CA VAL A 264 16.61 13.76 -21.29
C VAL A 264 17.01 13.30 -19.88
N ALA A 265 16.77 14.13 -18.85
CA ALA A 265 17.11 13.79 -17.48
C ALA A 265 16.37 12.53 -17.01
N ARG A 266 15.05 12.43 -17.28
CA ARG A 266 14.25 11.27 -16.91
C ARG A 266 14.69 10.01 -17.63
N ARG A 267 14.86 10.05 -18.95
CA ARG A 267 15.36 8.89 -19.72
C ARG A 267 16.75 8.46 -19.27
N THR A 268 17.63 9.40 -18.99
CA THR A 268 18.97 9.11 -18.49
C THR A 268 18.91 8.38 -17.15
N ARG A 269 18.09 8.88 -16.21
CA ARG A 269 17.88 8.24 -14.92
C ARG A 269 17.30 6.84 -15.05
N GLU A 270 16.25 6.65 -15.86
CA GLU A 270 15.63 5.36 -16.13
C GLU A 270 16.68 4.39 -16.71
N ARG A 271 17.44 4.82 -17.70
CA ARG A 271 18.50 4.02 -18.33
C ARG A 271 19.58 3.65 -17.32
N THR A 272 20.10 4.59 -16.54
CA THR A 272 21.10 4.35 -15.51
C THR A 272 20.60 3.32 -14.51
N THR A 273 19.39 3.49 -14.01
CA THR A 273 18.77 2.56 -13.05
C THR A 273 18.70 1.13 -13.60
N LEU A 274 18.25 0.98 -14.85
CA LEU A 274 18.13 -0.35 -15.47
C LEU A 274 19.50 -0.98 -15.80
N THR A 275 20.48 -0.16 -16.18
CA THR A 275 21.81 -0.64 -16.54
C THR A 275 22.71 -0.91 -15.35
N GLU A 276 22.49 -0.26 -14.21
CA GLU A 276 23.27 -0.47 -12.99
C GLU A 276 22.74 -1.61 -12.12
N SER A 277 21.46 -1.97 -12.27
CA SER A 277 20.86 -3.08 -11.53
C SER A 277 21.62 -4.39 -11.80
N LEU A 278 22.25 -4.94 -10.77
CA LEU A 278 22.94 -6.22 -10.82
C LEU A 278 21.95 -7.35 -11.11
N TRP A 279 20.80 -7.32 -10.49
CA TRP A 279 19.74 -8.30 -10.67
C TRP A 279 19.26 -8.40 -12.13
N LEU A 280 19.06 -7.26 -12.80
CA LEU A 280 18.69 -7.25 -14.22
C LEU A 280 19.84 -7.72 -15.13
N LYS A 281 21.10 -7.48 -14.72
CA LYS A 281 22.29 -8.00 -15.44
C LYS A 281 22.40 -9.51 -15.36
N GLU A 282 22.03 -10.12 -14.25
CA GLU A 282 22.00 -11.57 -14.08
C GLU A 282 21.01 -12.24 -15.04
N GLY A 283 19.99 -11.52 -15.51
CA GLY A 283 19.04 -12.00 -16.51
C GLY A 283 18.21 -13.21 -16.04
N THR A 284 17.95 -13.30 -14.75
CA THR A 284 17.28 -14.44 -14.11
C THR A 284 15.79 -14.53 -14.44
N LEU A 285 15.16 -13.39 -14.79
CA LEU A 285 13.74 -13.33 -15.12
C LEU A 285 13.50 -12.76 -16.53
N PRO A 286 12.51 -13.29 -17.27
CA PRO A 286 11.98 -12.62 -18.45
C PRO A 286 11.52 -11.21 -18.09
N THR A 287 12.07 -10.20 -18.77
CA THR A 287 11.80 -8.79 -18.45
C THR A 287 11.25 -8.09 -19.68
N TYR A 288 10.14 -7.38 -19.49
CA TYR A 288 9.41 -6.65 -20.52
C TYR A 288 9.24 -5.19 -20.14
N THR A 289 8.86 -4.37 -21.11
CA THR A 289 8.68 -2.92 -20.91
C THR A 289 7.31 -2.43 -21.36
N VAL A 290 6.79 -1.42 -20.70
CA VAL A 290 5.59 -0.67 -21.10
C VAL A 290 5.93 0.82 -21.11
N THR A 291 5.65 1.50 -22.21
CA THR A 291 5.92 2.93 -22.36
C THR A 291 4.92 3.79 -21.60
N LEU A 292 5.40 4.93 -21.10
CA LEU A 292 4.59 5.95 -20.46
C LEU A 292 3.62 6.56 -21.47
N LYS A 293 2.33 6.60 -21.13
CA LYS A 293 1.31 7.22 -21.97
C LYS A 293 1.06 8.68 -21.54
N PRO A 294 0.67 9.56 -22.48
CA PRO A 294 0.40 10.98 -22.21
C PRO A 294 -0.92 11.24 -21.49
N TYR A 295 -1.71 10.21 -21.23
CA TYR A 295 -3.03 10.27 -20.61
C TYR A 295 -3.12 9.39 -19.37
N ASN A 296 -4.16 9.62 -18.57
CA ASN A 296 -4.48 8.73 -17.44
C ASN A 296 -5.16 7.46 -17.95
N VAL A 297 -4.73 6.30 -17.46
CA VAL A 297 -5.23 4.98 -17.91
C VAL A 297 -6.53 4.66 -17.17
N LEU A 298 -7.63 5.25 -17.64
CA LEU A 298 -8.98 5.04 -17.12
C LEU A 298 -9.99 4.81 -18.26
N GLY A 299 -10.91 3.88 -18.03
CA GLY A 299 -11.88 3.48 -19.04
C GLY A 299 -11.30 2.54 -20.09
N LEU A 300 -12.19 1.91 -20.86
CA LEU A 300 -11.83 0.84 -21.79
C LEU A 300 -10.84 1.28 -22.87
N ASP A 301 -11.03 2.47 -23.46
CA ASP A 301 -10.15 2.95 -24.54
C ASP A 301 -8.71 3.19 -24.06
N ALA A 302 -8.56 3.82 -22.88
CA ALA A 302 -7.26 4.09 -22.31
C ALA A 302 -6.55 2.81 -21.86
N LEU A 303 -7.30 1.83 -21.33
CA LEU A 303 -6.80 0.50 -20.97
C LEU A 303 -6.34 -0.27 -22.22
N ALA A 304 -7.14 -0.27 -23.29
CA ALA A 304 -6.77 -0.89 -24.57
C ALA A 304 -5.52 -0.24 -25.18
N GLY A 305 -5.41 1.10 -25.06
CA GLY A 305 -4.29 1.89 -25.55
C GLY A 305 -2.98 1.67 -24.75
N LEU A 306 -3.04 1.21 -23.49
CA LEU A 306 -1.83 1.04 -22.67
C LEU A 306 -0.84 0.07 -23.28
N LEU A 307 -1.32 -1.06 -23.79
CA LEU A 307 -0.52 -2.14 -24.36
C LEU A 307 -0.41 -2.08 -25.88
N SER A 308 -0.99 -1.07 -26.52
CA SER A 308 -0.85 -0.86 -27.96
C SER A 308 0.40 -0.05 -28.27
N ASP A 309 1.12 -0.45 -29.34
CA ASP A 309 2.22 0.32 -29.92
C ASP A 309 1.71 1.49 -30.77
N ALA A 310 0.40 1.73 -30.83
CA ALA A 310 -0.15 2.85 -31.55
C ALA A 310 0.45 4.15 -30.97
N GLU A 311 1.29 4.79 -31.76
CA GLU A 311 1.74 6.15 -31.49
C GLU A 311 0.47 6.99 -31.36
N VAL A 312 0.25 7.52 -30.15
CA VAL A 312 -0.75 8.57 -29.98
C VAL A 312 -0.25 9.74 -30.80
N SER A 313 -0.85 9.94 -31.98
CA SER A 313 -0.52 11.08 -32.82
C SER A 313 -0.57 12.32 -31.96
N PRO A 314 0.51 13.11 -31.90
CA PRO A 314 0.47 14.38 -31.19
C PRO A 314 -0.68 15.17 -31.80
N SER A 315 -1.67 15.53 -31.01
CA SER A 315 -2.63 16.54 -31.44
C SER A 315 -1.80 17.79 -31.75
N ASP A 316 -1.85 18.28 -33.00
CA ASP A 316 -1.06 19.45 -33.46
C ASP A 316 -1.33 20.74 -32.66
N ALA A 317 -2.30 20.74 -31.77
CA ALA A 317 -2.59 21.83 -30.87
C ALA A 317 -2.33 21.37 -29.40
N LEU A 318 -1.29 21.94 -28.80
CA LEU A 318 -1.09 21.85 -27.35
C LEU A 318 -2.36 22.39 -26.65
N PRO A 319 -2.98 21.64 -25.75
CA PRO A 319 -4.14 22.14 -25.02
C PRO A 319 -3.76 23.40 -24.23
N PRO A 320 -4.69 24.35 -24.04
CA PRO A 320 -4.41 25.58 -23.31
C PRO A 320 -3.89 25.25 -21.91
N ALA A 321 -2.86 25.96 -21.45
CA ALA A 321 -2.30 25.80 -20.13
C ALA A 321 -3.39 26.01 -19.06
N VAL A 322 -3.62 25.01 -18.24
CA VAL A 322 -4.52 25.11 -17.09
C VAL A 322 -3.70 25.69 -15.93
N THR A 323 -4.14 26.80 -15.39
CA THR A 323 -3.51 27.40 -14.20
C THR A 323 -4.02 26.72 -12.94
N ILE A 324 -3.10 26.44 -12.02
CA ILE A 324 -3.47 25.99 -10.67
C ILE A 324 -4.16 27.16 -9.95
N PRO A 325 -5.24 26.90 -9.19
CA PRO A 325 -5.87 27.94 -8.36
C PRO A 325 -4.88 28.59 -7.39
N ASP A 326 -4.97 29.89 -7.17
CA ASP A 326 -4.11 30.64 -6.23
C ASP A 326 -4.20 30.13 -4.77
N THR A 327 -5.23 29.36 -4.44
CA THR A 327 -5.39 28.71 -3.15
C THR A 327 -4.42 27.55 -2.92
N VAL A 328 -3.77 27.07 -3.97
CA VAL A 328 -2.79 25.98 -3.91
C VAL A 328 -1.40 26.56 -3.66
N GLN A 329 -0.76 26.13 -2.58
CA GLN A 329 0.56 26.59 -2.19
C GLN A 329 1.64 25.87 -2.99
N LYS A 330 2.62 26.63 -3.50
CA LYS A 330 3.80 26.03 -4.15
C LYS A 330 4.85 25.68 -3.09
N GLY A 331 5.35 24.43 -3.14
CA GLY A 331 6.31 23.91 -2.18
C GLY A 331 5.71 23.69 -0.79
N LEU A 332 6.55 23.35 0.16
CA LEU A 332 6.17 23.04 1.54
C LEU A 332 6.26 24.23 2.51
N ARG A 333 6.76 25.39 2.04
CA ARG A 333 7.02 26.55 2.92
C ARG A 333 5.81 26.97 3.74
N GLY A 334 4.66 27.14 3.10
CA GLY A 334 3.43 27.54 3.79
C GLY A 334 2.94 26.50 4.80
N LEU A 335 3.14 25.21 4.50
CA LEU A 335 2.85 24.13 5.44
C LEU A 335 3.78 24.20 6.66
N ILE A 336 5.10 24.34 6.44
CA ILE A 336 6.11 24.44 7.49
C ILE A 336 5.84 25.62 8.42
N ASP A 337 5.56 26.80 7.85
CA ASP A 337 5.27 28.02 8.60
C ASP A 337 4.02 27.83 9.48
N ARG A 338 2.99 27.16 8.97
CA ARG A 338 1.77 26.85 9.73
C ARG A 338 2.03 25.85 10.86
N LEU A 339 2.78 24.77 10.62
CA LEU A 339 3.13 23.78 11.64
C LEU A 339 3.86 24.44 12.81
N ASN A 340 4.82 25.34 12.51
CA ASN A 340 5.54 26.13 13.52
C ASN A 340 4.61 27.10 14.27
N ALA A 341 3.78 27.87 13.56
CA ALA A 341 2.89 28.87 14.17
C ALA A 341 1.81 28.25 15.07
N GLN A 342 1.36 27.03 14.72
CA GLN A 342 0.36 26.29 15.51
C GLN A 342 1.00 25.39 16.58
N HIS A 343 2.32 25.40 16.72
CA HIS A 343 3.05 24.58 17.69
C HIS A 343 2.69 23.09 17.62
N LYS A 344 2.58 22.54 16.38
CA LYS A 344 2.29 21.12 16.17
C LYS A 344 3.44 20.27 16.73
N ARG A 345 3.08 19.28 17.55
CA ARG A 345 4.05 18.40 18.24
C ARG A 345 4.15 17.01 17.65
N VAL A 346 3.08 16.55 17.00
CA VAL A 346 3.04 15.23 16.36
C VAL A 346 2.59 15.42 14.92
N ILE A 347 3.38 14.94 13.97
CA ILE A 347 3.12 15.08 12.54
C ILE A 347 3.19 13.69 11.91
N PHE A 348 2.13 13.29 11.26
CA PHE A 348 2.08 12.06 10.48
C PHE A 348 2.09 12.36 8.99
N THR A 349 2.91 11.66 8.22
CA THR A 349 2.77 11.63 6.76
C THR A 349 2.05 10.35 6.35
N LEU A 350 0.90 10.52 5.71
CA LEU A 350 -0.03 9.47 5.36
C LEU A 350 -0.23 9.42 3.84
N GLY A 351 -0.58 8.27 3.31
CA GLY A 351 -0.88 8.11 1.89
C GLY A 351 -0.45 6.75 1.35
N LYS A 352 -0.77 6.50 0.08
CA LYS A 352 -0.42 5.26 -0.63
C LYS A 352 1.09 5.00 -0.64
N GLY A 353 1.49 3.74 -0.82
CA GLY A 353 2.89 3.39 -1.07
C GLY A 353 3.43 4.08 -2.34
N GLY A 354 4.66 4.60 -2.27
CA GLY A 354 5.34 5.22 -3.42
C GLY A 354 5.01 6.68 -3.71
N VAL A 355 4.13 7.34 -2.93
CA VAL A 355 3.79 8.76 -3.13
C VAL A 355 4.85 9.74 -2.62
N GLY A 356 5.90 9.26 -1.95
CA GLY A 356 6.98 10.09 -1.41
C GLY A 356 6.77 10.56 0.04
N LYS A 357 6.00 9.84 0.84
CA LYS A 357 5.78 10.14 2.27
C LYS A 357 7.08 10.36 3.02
N THR A 358 8.02 9.44 2.88
CA THR A 358 9.34 9.48 3.54
C THR A 358 10.12 10.75 3.17
N THR A 359 10.10 11.15 1.90
CA THR A 359 10.75 12.38 1.44
C THR A 359 10.11 13.63 2.05
N ILE A 360 8.78 13.67 2.09
CA ILE A 360 8.04 14.79 2.70
C ILE A 360 8.29 14.82 4.21
N ALA A 361 8.21 13.67 4.91
CA ALA A 361 8.50 13.57 6.34
C ALA A 361 9.92 14.07 6.68
N ALA A 362 10.93 13.62 5.92
CA ALA A 362 12.31 14.05 6.09
C ALA A 362 12.48 15.56 5.83
N SER A 363 11.82 16.10 4.81
CA SER A 363 11.85 17.53 4.50
C SER A 363 11.20 18.37 5.62
N LEU A 364 10.05 17.95 6.14
CA LEU A 364 9.39 18.60 7.27
C LEU A 364 10.24 18.52 8.54
N ALA A 365 10.82 17.35 8.84
CA ALA A 365 11.71 17.17 9.98
C ALA A 365 12.93 18.09 9.91
N LEU A 366 13.57 18.20 8.74
CA LEU A 366 14.71 19.08 8.52
C LEU A 366 14.32 20.56 8.70
N ALA A 367 13.19 20.98 8.17
CA ALA A 367 12.70 22.35 8.28
C ALA A 367 12.41 22.74 9.75
N LEU A 368 11.76 21.86 10.51
CA LEU A 368 11.44 22.08 11.92
C LEU A 368 12.70 22.11 12.78
N GLN A 369 13.68 21.23 12.47
CA GLN A 369 14.99 21.25 13.15
C GLN A 369 15.73 22.57 12.89
N GLN A 370 15.71 23.09 11.65
CA GLN A 370 16.32 24.39 11.33
C GLN A 370 15.59 25.58 11.97
N ALA A 371 14.30 25.43 12.29
CA ALA A 371 13.56 26.38 13.11
C ALA A 371 13.92 26.29 14.62
N GLY A 372 14.90 25.46 14.99
CA GLY A 372 15.41 25.34 16.37
C GLY A 372 14.69 24.30 17.22
N GLN A 373 13.83 23.45 16.65
CA GLN A 373 13.12 22.42 17.39
C GLN A 373 13.96 21.14 17.50
N ARG A 374 13.82 20.43 18.61
CA ARG A 374 14.39 19.07 18.78
C ARG A 374 13.42 18.08 18.11
N VAL A 375 13.83 17.49 17.00
CA VAL A 375 12.97 16.64 16.17
C VAL A 375 13.37 15.17 16.29
N LEU A 376 12.36 14.30 16.42
CA LEU A 376 12.47 12.85 16.24
C LEU A 376 11.73 12.46 14.95
N LEU A 377 12.46 11.90 13.99
CA LEU A 377 11.90 11.28 12.79
C LEU A 377 11.80 9.76 13.01
N ALA A 378 10.60 9.23 13.05
CA ALA A 378 10.34 7.81 13.18
C ALA A 378 9.82 7.23 11.86
N THR A 379 10.29 6.04 11.48
CA THR A 379 9.84 5.34 10.26
C THR A 379 9.74 3.84 10.49
N THR A 380 8.87 3.19 9.74
CA THR A 380 8.74 1.74 9.66
C THR A 380 9.56 1.14 8.50
N ASP A 381 10.17 1.96 7.64
CA ASP A 381 10.99 1.51 6.50
C ASP A 381 12.49 1.74 6.78
N PRO A 382 13.27 0.67 7.05
CA PRO A 382 14.68 0.79 7.38
C PRO A 382 15.55 1.27 6.21
N ALA A 383 15.13 0.96 4.97
CA ALA A 383 15.96 1.22 3.79
C ALA A 383 16.07 2.71 3.45
N HIS A 384 15.12 3.53 3.87
CA HIS A 384 15.03 4.94 3.49
C HIS A 384 15.56 5.90 4.56
N GLN A 385 15.71 5.45 5.80
CA GLN A 385 16.06 6.34 6.91
C GLN A 385 17.48 6.93 6.81
N GLN A 386 18.47 6.09 6.51
CA GLN A 386 19.88 6.51 6.43
C GLN A 386 20.21 7.32 5.17
N ALA A 387 19.44 7.15 4.08
CA ALA A 387 19.72 7.81 2.81
C ALA A 387 19.16 9.24 2.73
N LEU A 388 18.13 9.59 3.51
CA LEU A 388 17.43 10.87 3.38
C LEU A 388 17.89 11.94 4.36
N VAL A 389 18.37 11.57 5.54
CA VAL A 389 18.78 12.51 6.58
C VAL A 389 20.19 12.17 7.03
N ASP A 390 21.15 13.09 6.80
CA ASP A 390 22.53 12.94 7.24
C ASP A 390 22.64 12.94 8.76
N ASP A 391 23.60 12.19 9.30
CA ASP A 391 23.95 12.17 10.74
C ASP A 391 24.32 13.57 11.27
N THR A 392 24.72 14.48 10.37
CA THR A 392 25.06 15.88 10.70
C THR A 392 23.85 16.80 10.83
N SER A 393 22.65 16.34 10.46
CA SER A 393 21.43 17.17 10.47
C SER A 393 20.93 17.54 11.87
N GLY A 394 21.39 16.86 12.92
CA GLY A 394 20.90 17.04 14.30
C GLY A 394 19.49 16.48 14.56
N ILE A 395 18.90 15.78 13.60
CA ILE A 395 17.63 15.09 13.73
C ILE A 395 17.88 13.74 14.38
N ARG A 396 17.11 13.42 15.43
CA ARG A 396 17.09 12.06 15.96
C ARG A 396 16.23 11.18 15.05
N THR A 397 16.76 10.01 14.68
CA THR A 397 16.03 9.04 13.87
C THR A 397 15.72 7.80 14.70
N ARG A 398 14.55 7.19 14.49
CA ARG A 398 14.14 5.93 15.12
C ARG A 398 13.48 5.01 14.10
N PHE A 399 14.03 3.81 13.99
CA PHE A 399 13.41 2.75 13.21
C PHE A 399 12.49 1.91 14.11
N ILE A 400 11.29 1.63 13.62
CA ILE A 400 10.33 0.73 14.28
C ILE A 400 10.54 -0.66 13.70
N ASP A 401 11.32 -1.47 14.41
CA ASP A 401 11.56 -2.87 14.08
C ASP A 401 10.44 -3.73 14.66
N GLU A 402 9.60 -4.28 13.77
CA GLU A 402 8.45 -5.10 14.12
C GLU A 402 8.83 -6.34 14.92
N THR A 403 9.95 -7.01 14.54
CA THR A 403 10.43 -8.21 15.22
C THR A 403 10.94 -7.89 16.62
N ALA A 404 11.72 -6.82 16.74
CA ALA A 404 12.21 -6.37 18.03
C ALA A 404 11.09 -5.87 18.94
N ALA A 405 10.08 -5.19 18.40
CA ALA A 405 8.90 -4.76 19.13
C ALA A 405 8.10 -5.97 19.67
N LEU A 406 7.88 -6.99 18.82
CA LEU A 406 7.20 -8.22 19.19
C LEU A 406 7.93 -8.97 20.31
N ASN A 407 9.24 -9.13 20.20
CA ASN A 407 10.04 -9.81 21.21
C ASN A 407 10.00 -9.06 22.56
N ARG A 408 10.15 -7.74 22.56
CA ARG A 408 10.02 -6.92 23.78
C ARG A 408 8.66 -7.08 24.43
N TYR A 409 7.60 -7.08 23.62
CA TYR A 409 6.23 -7.26 24.11
C TYR A 409 6.03 -8.63 24.77
N ARG A 410 6.47 -9.70 24.09
CA ARG A 410 6.42 -11.07 24.61
C ARG A 410 7.18 -11.22 25.94
N ASP A 411 8.42 -10.73 25.96
CA ASP A 411 9.26 -10.80 27.16
C ASP A 411 8.63 -10.08 28.34
N GLN A 412 8.02 -8.91 28.10
CA GLN A 412 7.32 -8.15 29.12
C GLN A 412 6.10 -8.93 29.65
N VAL A 413 5.21 -9.38 28.75
CA VAL A 413 3.97 -10.09 29.17
C VAL A 413 4.31 -11.37 29.94
N LEU A 414 5.26 -12.16 29.45
CA LEU A 414 5.71 -13.39 30.12
C LEU A 414 6.42 -13.08 31.43
N GLY A 415 7.22 -12.00 31.48
CA GLY A 415 7.86 -11.56 32.72
C GLY A 415 6.87 -11.15 33.81
N GLU A 416 5.78 -10.46 33.43
CA GLU A 416 4.70 -10.07 34.34
C GLU A 416 3.80 -11.25 34.75
N ALA A 417 3.66 -12.26 33.88
CA ALA A 417 2.87 -13.46 34.11
C ALA A 417 3.58 -14.46 35.05
N LYS A 418 4.92 -14.56 34.95
CA LYS A 418 5.73 -15.45 35.79
C LYS A 418 5.54 -15.14 37.29
N GLY A 419 5.15 -16.15 38.03
CA GLY A 419 4.89 -16.08 39.48
C GLY A 419 3.49 -15.58 39.87
N ARG A 420 2.61 -15.30 38.91
CA ARG A 420 1.21 -14.91 39.12
C ARG A 420 0.23 -15.92 38.55
N LEU A 421 0.57 -16.54 37.44
CA LEU A 421 -0.24 -17.54 36.74
C LEU A 421 0.22 -18.97 37.10
N SER A 422 -0.69 -19.93 36.97
CA SER A 422 -0.34 -21.34 37.00
C SER A 422 0.54 -21.73 35.81
N GLU A 423 1.23 -22.86 35.86
CA GLU A 423 2.02 -23.36 34.73
C GLU A 423 1.15 -23.59 33.48
N GLU A 424 -0.11 -24.01 33.66
CA GLU A 424 -1.06 -24.24 32.58
C GLU A 424 -1.51 -22.91 31.95
N ASP A 425 -1.84 -21.89 32.75
CA ASP A 425 -2.21 -20.55 32.26
C ASP A 425 -1.02 -19.83 31.62
N LEU A 426 0.20 -20.09 32.11
CA LEU A 426 1.42 -19.52 31.51
C LEU A 426 1.66 -20.12 30.11
N ALA A 427 1.48 -21.46 29.97
CA ALA A 427 1.59 -22.13 28.67
C ALA A 427 0.52 -21.63 27.69
N TYR A 428 -0.71 -21.41 28.16
CA TYR A 428 -1.78 -20.81 27.36
C TYR A 428 -1.41 -19.40 26.90
N THR A 429 -0.91 -18.55 27.80
CA THR A 429 -0.47 -17.19 27.48
C THR A 429 0.69 -17.19 26.47
N GLU A 430 1.67 -18.10 26.64
CA GLU A 430 2.80 -18.22 25.71
C GLU A 430 2.36 -18.65 24.32
N GLU A 431 1.36 -19.52 24.22
CA GLU A 431 0.78 -19.97 22.96
C GLU A 431 0.00 -18.82 22.28
N ASP A 432 -0.84 -18.08 23.02
CA ASP A 432 -1.59 -16.93 22.50
C ASP A 432 -0.66 -15.81 21.99
N LEU A 433 0.45 -15.57 22.67
CA LEU A 433 1.48 -14.61 22.25
C LEU A 433 2.19 -15.00 20.93
N ARG A 434 2.03 -16.21 20.41
CA ARG A 434 2.51 -16.62 19.09
C ARG A 434 1.57 -16.23 17.96
N SER A 435 0.36 -15.80 18.30
CA SER A 435 -0.63 -15.39 17.30
C SER A 435 -0.15 -14.23 16.45
N PRO A 436 -0.53 -14.16 15.18
CA PRO A 436 -0.20 -13.03 14.30
C PRO A 436 -0.67 -11.67 14.84
N CYS A 437 -1.78 -11.65 15.58
CA CYS A 437 -2.35 -10.43 16.18
C CYS A 437 -1.42 -9.79 17.21
N THR A 438 -0.61 -10.56 17.90
CA THR A 438 0.36 -10.08 18.91
C THR A 438 1.38 -9.13 18.30
N GLN A 439 1.76 -9.33 17.02
CA GLN A 439 2.67 -8.45 16.31
C GLN A 439 2.07 -7.05 16.13
N GLU A 440 0.79 -6.96 15.78
CA GLU A 440 0.10 -5.67 15.61
C GLU A 440 0.00 -4.89 16.92
N ILE A 441 -0.29 -5.58 18.02
CA ILE A 441 -0.31 -5.01 19.37
C ILE A 441 1.06 -4.47 19.76
N ALA A 442 2.12 -5.20 19.47
CA ALA A 442 3.49 -4.79 19.80
C ALA A 442 3.90 -3.52 19.02
N ILE A 443 3.60 -3.46 17.73
CA ILE A 443 3.85 -2.29 16.89
C ILE A 443 3.06 -1.08 17.39
N PHE A 444 1.79 -1.29 17.73
CA PHE A 444 0.93 -0.23 18.26
C PHE A 444 1.48 0.40 19.55
N ARG A 445 1.99 -0.41 20.48
CA ARG A 445 2.64 0.08 21.71
C ARG A 445 3.89 0.90 21.40
N GLU A 446 4.72 0.46 20.47
CA GLU A 446 5.91 1.17 20.04
C GLU A 446 5.54 2.56 19.47
N PHE A 447 4.47 2.66 18.67
CA PHE A 447 3.94 3.94 18.20
C PHE A 447 3.48 4.84 19.34
N ALA A 448 2.75 4.30 20.30
CA ALA A 448 2.28 5.06 21.45
C ALA A 448 3.45 5.65 22.26
N ASP A 449 4.50 4.87 22.46
CA ASP A 449 5.71 5.30 23.19
C ASP A 449 6.52 6.35 22.42
N ILE A 450 6.53 6.29 21.08
CA ILE A 450 7.15 7.32 20.24
C ILE A 450 6.36 8.62 20.32
N VAL A 451 5.05 8.57 20.15
CA VAL A 451 4.17 9.74 20.22
C VAL A 451 4.24 10.41 21.60
N ALA A 452 4.37 9.63 22.67
CA ALA A 452 4.50 10.15 24.04
C ALA A 452 5.78 11.00 24.28
N GLN A 453 6.80 10.85 23.43
CA GLN A 453 8.04 11.63 23.53
C GLN A 453 7.89 13.08 23.09
N ALA A 454 6.88 13.39 22.28
CA ALA A 454 6.64 14.74 21.77
C ALA A 454 6.24 15.70 22.92
N GLY A 455 6.92 16.83 23.01
CA GLY A 455 6.74 17.81 24.07
C GLY A 455 7.39 17.43 25.41
N THR A 456 8.14 16.31 25.46
CA THR A 456 8.88 15.86 26.63
C THR A 456 10.38 15.69 26.31
N THR A 457 10.75 14.58 25.68
CA THR A 457 12.13 14.28 25.29
C THR A 457 12.56 15.06 24.06
N VAL A 458 11.62 15.28 23.13
CA VAL A 458 11.78 16.08 21.90
C VAL A 458 10.62 17.06 21.80
N ASP A 459 10.78 18.11 21.01
CA ASP A 459 9.74 19.11 20.83
C ASP A 459 8.68 18.60 19.83
N VAL A 460 9.14 17.96 18.76
CA VAL A 460 8.29 17.42 17.68
C VAL A 460 8.68 16.00 17.32
N VAL A 461 7.68 15.17 17.08
CA VAL A 461 7.80 13.84 16.47
C VAL A 461 7.19 13.88 15.08
N VAL A 462 7.98 13.53 14.06
CA VAL A 462 7.51 13.31 12.69
C VAL A 462 7.49 11.80 12.43
N ILE A 463 6.36 11.28 12.01
CA ILE A 463 6.17 9.84 11.79
C ILE A 463 5.92 9.60 10.31
N ASP A 464 6.86 8.91 9.67
CA ASP A 464 6.71 8.37 8.34
C ASP A 464 6.03 7.01 8.43
N THR A 465 4.78 6.94 7.97
CA THR A 465 3.97 5.73 8.12
C THR A 465 4.19 4.74 6.97
N ALA A 466 4.01 3.45 7.27
CA ALA A 466 3.79 2.44 6.25
C ALA A 466 2.54 2.78 5.39
N PRO A 467 2.34 2.13 4.23
CA PRO A 467 1.16 2.36 3.38
C PRO A 467 -0.17 2.22 4.15
N THR A 468 -1.16 2.96 3.71
CA THR A 468 -2.46 3.28 4.33
C THR A 468 -3.20 2.19 5.12
N GLY A 469 -3.04 0.90 4.76
CA GLY A 469 -3.71 -0.20 5.45
C GLY A 469 -3.33 -0.36 6.93
N HIS A 470 -2.04 -0.18 7.26
CA HIS A 470 -1.57 -0.29 8.66
C HIS A 470 -1.99 0.88 9.54
N THR A 471 -2.16 2.08 8.97
CA THR A 471 -2.52 3.27 9.76
C THR A 471 -3.97 3.21 10.24
N LEU A 472 -4.88 2.66 9.43
CA LEU A 472 -6.27 2.42 9.81
C LEU A 472 -6.40 1.28 10.81
N LEU A 473 -5.62 0.21 10.64
CA LEU A 473 -5.52 -0.88 11.61
C LEU A 473 -5.03 -0.39 12.98
N LEU A 474 -4.11 0.61 13.01
CA LEU A 474 -3.68 1.24 14.27
C LEU A 474 -4.83 1.97 14.99
N LEU A 475 -5.79 2.53 14.27
CA LEU A 475 -6.95 3.22 14.85
C LEU A 475 -8.02 2.22 15.32
N ASP A 476 -8.29 1.18 14.55
CA ASP A 476 -9.19 0.08 14.93
C ASP A 476 -8.57 -0.78 16.04
N ALA A 477 -7.25 -1.03 15.97
CA ALA A 477 -6.50 -1.73 17.01
C ALA A 477 -6.57 -1.01 18.36
N THR A 478 -6.70 0.33 18.39
CA THR A 478 -6.84 1.06 19.67
C THR A 478 -8.06 0.61 20.47
N GLN A 479 -9.20 0.44 19.82
CA GLN A 479 -10.43 -0.01 20.50
C GLN A 479 -10.38 -1.51 20.79
N SER A 480 -9.89 -2.31 19.85
CA SER A 480 -9.75 -3.75 20.01
C SER A 480 -8.70 -4.11 21.05
N TYR A 481 -7.54 -3.39 21.05
CA TYR A 481 -6.49 -3.56 22.06
C TYR A 481 -6.96 -3.17 23.46
N GLN A 482 -7.69 -2.07 23.59
CA GLN A 482 -8.24 -1.66 24.90
C GLN A 482 -9.18 -2.73 25.45
N ARG A 483 -10.05 -3.29 24.62
CA ARG A 483 -10.95 -4.40 24.99
C ARG A 483 -10.18 -5.70 25.30
N GLU A 484 -9.16 -6.02 24.50
CA GLU A 484 -8.34 -7.24 24.69
C GLU A 484 -7.56 -7.19 26.00
N VAL A 485 -6.97 -6.03 26.33
CA VAL A 485 -6.27 -5.83 27.61
C VAL A 485 -7.24 -5.85 28.78
N GLU A 486 -8.43 -5.25 28.65
CA GLU A 486 -9.49 -5.31 29.65
C GLU A 486 -9.94 -6.75 29.88
N ARG A 487 -10.05 -7.56 28.82
CA ARG A 487 -10.43 -8.98 28.88
C ARG A 487 -9.34 -9.87 29.50
N THR A 488 -8.08 -9.68 29.12
CA THR A 488 -6.98 -10.60 29.46
C THR A 488 -6.37 -10.28 30.83
N MET A 489 -6.38 -9.03 31.27
CA MET A 489 -5.66 -8.56 32.45
C MET A 489 -6.53 -8.02 33.59
N GLY A 490 -7.89 -7.99 33.43
CA GLY A 490 -8.79 -7.41 34.44
C GLY A 490 -8.63 -5.88 34.56
N GLU A 491 -9.60 -5.21 35.23
CA GLU A 491 -9.81 -3.76 35.23
C GLU A 491 -8.58 -2.83 35.10
N GLY A 492 -8.65 -1.99 34.08
CA GLY A 492 -8.21 -0.59 33.88
C GLY A 492 -6.80 -0.11 34.24
N ASP A 493 -6.09 -0.69 35.16
CA ASP A 493 -4.84 -0.11 35.73
C ASP A 493 -3.54 -0.56 35.02
N ARG A 494 -3.63 -1.56 34.13
CA ARG A 494 -2.47 -2.16 33.48
C ARG A 494 -2.16 -1.67 32.05
N ILE A 495 -3.05 -0.85 31.47
CA ILE A 495 -2.78 -0.26 30.15
C ILE A 495 -1.73 0.82 30.30
N PRO A 496 -0.61 0.76 29.53
CA PRO A 496 0.44 1.78 29.61
C PRO A 496 -0.13 3.21 29.41
N PRO A 497 0.34 4.20 30.16
CA PRO A 497 -0.12 5.58 30.02
C PRO A 497 0.03 6.13 28.61
N SER A 498 1.08 5.75 27.87
CA SER A 498 1.33 6.11 26.48
C SER A 498 0.19 5.62 25.56
N VAL A 499 -0.29 4.39 25.77
CA VAL A 499 -1.39 3.79 25.01
C VAL A 499 -2.72 4.48 25.32
N LYS A 500 -3.02 4.74 26.60
CA LYS A 500 -4.23 5.48 27.01
C LYS A 500 -4.27 6.89 26.42
N ALA A 501 -3.13 7.55 26.33
CA ALA A 501 -3.00 8.91 25.83
C ALA A 501 -2.98 9.02 24.30
N LEU A 502 -2.74 7.93 23.56
CA LEU A 502 -2.48 7.98 22.12
C LEU A 502 -3.69 8.54 21.35
N LEU A 503 -4.86 7.93 21.45
CA LEU A 503 -6.04 8.33 20.69
C LEU A 503 -6.53 9.76 21.03
N PRO A 504 -6.60 10.17 22.30
CA PRO A 504 -6.86 11.58 22.65
C PRO A 504 -5.85 12.53 22.02
N ARG A 505 -4.58 12.17 21.97
CA ARG A 505 -3.52 12.99 21.37
C ARG A 505 -3.62 13.07 19.86
N LEU A 506 -3.94 11.96 19.18
CA LEU A 506 -4.17 11.96 17.74
C LEU A 506 -5.35 12.85 17.33
N ARG A 507 -6.34 13.03 18.20
CA ARG A 507 -7.51 13.90 18.00
C ARG A 507 -7.29 15.35 18.45
N SER A 508 -6.17 15.63 19.09
CA SER A 508 -5.87 16.96 19.62
C SER A 508 -5.31 17.91 18.55
N ASP A 509 -5.38 19.20 18.81
CA ASP A 509 -4.79 20.24 17.96
C ASP A 509 -3.25 20.20 17.92
N GLU A 510 -2.59 19.44 18.81
CA GLU A 510 -1.13 19.23 18.77
C GLU A 510 -0.70 18.30 17.64
N THR A 511 -1.63 17.53 17.06
CA THR A 511 -1.36 16.58 16.00
C THR A 511 -1.75 17.14 14.63
N GLU A 512 -0.92 16.87 13.63
CA GLU A 512 -1.22 17.17 12.23
C GLU A 512 -1.09 15.92 11.38
N MET A 513 -2.13 15.63 10.59
CA MET A 513 -2.14 14.57 9.59
C MET A 513 -1.89 15.19 8.22
N VAL A 514 -0.73 14.88 7.63
CA VAL A 514 -0.33 15.35 6.31
C VAL A 514 -0.60 14.25 5.30
N ILE A 515 -1.63 14.41 4.48
CA ILE A 515 -1.95 13.46 3.41
C ILE A 515 -1.07 13.76 2.19
N VAL A 516 -0.24 12.80 1.81
CA VAL A 516 0.66 12.89 0.65
C VAL A 516 0.08 12.04 -0.48
N THR A 517 -0.03 12.63 -1.67
CA THR A 517 -0.53 11.95 -2.86
C THR A 517 0.29 12.33 -4.09
N LEU A 518 0.10 11.61 -5.20
CA LEU A 518 0.59 11.98 -6.53
C LEU A 518 -0.52 12.69 -7.31
N PRO A 519 -0.18 13.49 -8.35
CA PRO A 519 -1.17 14.13 -9.22
C PRO A 519 -1.78 13.13 -10.22
N GLU A 520 -2.25 12.00 -9.70
CA GLU A 520 -2.87 10.91 -10.45
C GLU A 520 -4.24 10.58 -9.84
N ILE A 521 -5.19 10.15 -10.65
CA ILE A 521 -6.58 9.93 -10.22
C ILE A 521 -6.67 8.92 -9.07
N THR A 522 -6.00 7.78 -9.23
CA THR A 522 -6.00 6.68 -8.26
C THR A 522 -5.40 7.09 -6.90
N PRO A 523 -4.18 7.64 -6.81
CA PRO A 523 -3.63 8.13 -5.53
C PRO A 523 -4.50 9.22 -4.88
N ILE A 524 -5.11 10.11 -5.66
CA ILE A 524 -6.02 11.14 -5.15
C ILE A 524 -7.31 10.51 -4.57
N ALA A 525 -7.90 9.54 -5.27
CA ALA A 525 -9.09 8.85 -4.78
C ALA A 525 -8.83 8.10 -3.48
N GLU A 526 -7.70 7.40 -3.38
CA GLU A 526 -7.27 6.74 -2.14
C GLU A 526 -7.00 7.74 -1.01
N ALA A 527 -6.36 8.86 -1.32
CA ALA A 527 -6.10 9.92 -0.35
C ALA A 527 -7.42 10.51 0.21
N LYS A 528 -8.45 10.66 -0.63
CA LYS A 528 -9.79 11.08 -0.21
C LYS A 528 -10.45 10.04 0.71
N ARG A 529 -10.43 8.76 0.33
CA ARG A 529 -10.96 7.67 1.18
C ARG A 529 -10.26 7.64 2.54
N LEU A 530 -8.91 7.76 2.55
CA LEU A 530 -8.14 7.85 3.79
C LEU A 530 -8.56 9.05 4.66
N ALA A 531 -8.78 10.21 4.07
CA ALA A 531 -9.26 11.39 4.80
C ALA A 531 -10.65 11.16 5.42
N ASP A 532 -11.54 10.48 4.69
CA ASP A 532 -12.89 10.13 5.17
C ASP A 532 -12.83 9.12 6.31
N ASP A 533 -11.92 8.14 6.25
CA ASP A 533 -11.69 7.15 7.30
C ASP A 533 -11.16 7.82 8.58
N LEU A 534 -10.16 8.68 8.45
CA LEU A 534 -9.65 9.49 9.56
C LEU A 534 -10.75 10.35 10.18
N HIS A 535 -11.56 10.99 9.34
CA HIS A 535 -12.68 11.82 9.81
C HIS A 535 -13.71 11.00 10.61
N ARG A 536 -14.06 9.79 10.16
CA ARG A 536 -14.93 8.87 10.91
C ARG A 536 -14.35 8.48 12.26
N ALA A 537 -13.02 8.39 12.36
CA ALA A 537 -12.31 8.15 13.63
C ALA A 537 -12.19 9.41 14.51
N GLY A 538 -12.72 10.56 14.08
CA GLY A 538 -12.62 11.85 14.77
C GLY A 538 -11.24 12.50 14.66
N ILE A 539 -10.47 12.16 13.61
CA ILE A 539 -9.15 12.72 13.31
C ILE A 539 -9.25 13.54 12.02
N HIS A 540 -8.78 14.78 12.07
CA HIS A 540 -8.90 15.72 10.95
C HIS A 540 -7.57 15.88 10.22
N ALA A 541 -7.56 15.54 8.93
CA ALA A 541 -6.41 15.80 8.05
C ALA A 541 -6.59 17.17 7.38
N GLN A 542 -5.86 18.17 7.88
CA GLN A 542 -5.95 19.54 7.38
C GLN A 542 -4.93 19.84 6.28
N SER A 543 -3.86 19.09 6.19
CA SER A 543 -2.75 19.32 5.27
C SER A 543 -2.70 18.28 4.17
N TRP A 544 -2.68 18.75 2.93
CA TRP A 544 -2.54 17.90 1.74
C TRP A 544 -1.31 18.30 0.95
N VAL A 545 -0.57 17.33 0.46
CA VAL A 545 0.62 17.52 -0.38
C VAL A 545 0.48 16.68 -1.63
N VAL A 546 0.38 17.33 -2.79
CA VAL A 546 0.53 16.67 -4.10
C VAL A 546 2.01 16.72 -4.46
N ASN A 547 2.64 15.56 -4.46
CA ASN A 547 4.06 15.41 -4.68
C ASN A 547 4.37 15.04 -6.14
N GLN A 548 5.58 15.35 -6.62
CA GLN A 548 6.09 15.00 -7.96
C GLN A 548 5.24 15.55 -9.11
N SER A 549 4.68 16.74 -8.95
CA SER A 549 3.89 17.37 -9.98
C SER A 549 4.73 17.94 -11.12
N LEU A 550 4.24 17.77 -12.33
CA LEU A 550 4.81 18.37 -13.55
C LEU A 550 4.25 19.78 -13.84
N VAL A 551 3.31 20.26 -13.02
CA VAL A 551 2.70 21.57 -13.23
C VAL A 551 3.71 22.68 -12.95
N GLY A 552 3.81 23.60 -13.90
CA GLY A 552 4.84 24.65 -13.91
C GLY A 552 6.14 24.23 -14.61
N LEU A 553 6.21 22.98 -15.09
CA LEU A 553 7.32 22.53 -15.91
C LEU A 553 7.29 23.20 -17.28
N THR A 554 8.41 23.79 -17.66
CA THR A 554 8.63 24.30 -19.02
C THR A 554 9.24 23.18 -19.85
N SER A 555 8.43 22.49 -20.63
CA SER A 555 8.88 21.40 -21.51
C SER A 555 8.38 21.64 -22.93
N GLN A 556 9.18 21.28 -23.93
CA GLN A 556 8.81 21.27 -25.34
C GLN A 556 8.18 19.94 -25.77
N SER A 557 8.27 18.91 -24.92
CA SER A 557 7.70 17.60 -25.19
C SER A 557 6.18 17.60 -25.00
N ALA A 558 5.45 17.19 -26.03
CA ALA A 558 4.00 17.04 -25.98
C ALA A 558 3.55 16.05 -24.88
N LEU A 559 4.33 15.01 -24.60
CA LEU A 559 4.10 14.07 -23.52
C LEU A 559 3.98 14.79 -22.17
N TRP A 560 4.98 15.59 -21.83
CA TRP A 560 5.02 16.27 -20.52
C TRP A 560 4.00 17.38 -20.43
N HIS A 561 3.77 18.10 -21.52
CA HIS A 561 2.75 19.14 -21.57
C HIS A 561 1.35 18.57 -21.33
N ASN A 562 0.98 17.48 -22.00
CA ASN A 562 -0.30 16.81 -21.83
C ASN A 562 -0.48 16.26 -20.41
N LYS A 563 0.58 15.66 -19.84
CA LYS A 563 0.55 15.21 -18.45
C LYS A 563 0.39 16.36 -17.47
N ALA A 564 1.18 17.44 -17.59
CA ALA A 564 1.08 18.62 -16.73
C ALA A 564 -0.32 19.26 -16.79
N THR A 565 -0.93 19.31 -17.98
CA THR A 565 -2.30 19.82 -18.17
C THR A 565 -3.33 18.92 -17.48
N SER A 566 -3.18 17.60 -17.59
CA SER A 566 -4.04 16.64 -16.91
C SER A 566 -3.90 16.75 -15.37
N GLU A 567 -2.68 16.87 -14.88
CA GLU A 567 -2.40 17.07 -13.45
C GLU A 567 -3.01 18.37 -12.91
N ALA A 568 -2.89 19.47 -13.66
CA ALA A 568 -3.45 20.77 -13.27
C ALA A 568 -4.97 20.71 -13.09
N ARG A 569 -5.69 19.97 -13.97
CA ARG A 569 -7.13 19.74 -13.83
C ARG A 569 -7.45 18.95 -12.55
N LEU A 570 -6.74 17.85 -12.32
CA LEU A 570 -6.92 17.04 -11.10
C LEU A 570 -6.66 17.83 -9.82
N MET A 571 -5.66 18.71 -9.83
CA MET A 571 -5.37 19.58 -8.69
C MET A 571 -6.44 20.65 -8.48
N ALA A 572 -7.00 21.22 -9.55
CA ALA A 572 -8.11 22.15 -9.45
C ALA A 572 -9.35 21.47 -8.85
N ASP A 573 -9.69 20.27 -9.30
CA ASP A 573 -10.81 19.47 -8.77
C ASP A 573 -10.58 19.09 -7.30
N LEU A 574 -9.33 18.71 -6.94
CA LEU A 574 -8.97 18.43 -5.57
C LEU A 574 -9.10 19.69 -4.70
N ALA A 575 -8.53 20.81 -5.13
CA ALA A 575 -8.64 22.09 -4.41
C ALA A 575 -10.09 22.50 -4.19
N GLN A 576 -10.95 22.35 -5.20
CA GLN A 576 -12.38 22.62 -5.09
C GLN A 576 -13.05 21.68 -4.08
N SER A 577 -12.73 20.39 -4.09
CA SER A 577 -13.29 19.41 -3.14
C SER A 577 -12.86 19.67 -1.69
N LEU A 578 -11.68 20.25 -1.48
CA LEU A 578 -11.16 20.61 -0.16
C LEU A 578 -11.70 21.94 0.37
N ALA A 579 -12.13 22.85 -0.50
CA ALA A 579 -12.58 24.20 -0.14
C ALA A 579 -13.92 24.21 0.66
N GLY A 580 -14.72 23.16 0.57
CA GLY A 580 -16.06 23.09 1.18
C GLY A 580 -16.10 22.69 2.66
N THR A 581 -15.00 22.25 3.22
CA THR A 581 -14.92 21.73 4.59
C THR A 581 -13.66 22.24 5.28
N GLU A 582 -13.80 22.92 6.42
CA GLU A 582 -12.74 23.34 7.34
C GLU A 582 -11.41 23.78 6.66
N LYS A 583 -10.60 24.60 7.28
CA LYS A 583 -9.34 25.22 6.81
C LYS A 583 -8.31 24.23 6.23
N ARG A 584 -8.69 23.41 5.24
CA ARG A 584 -7.77 22.49 4.56
C ARG A 584 -6.85 23.26 3.63
N THR A 585 -5.58 22.88 3.59
CA THR A 585 -4.57 23.49 2.74
C THR A 585 -4.00 22.45 1.78
N LEU A 586 -3.77 22.86 0.55
CA LEU A 586 -3.17 22.05 -0.49
C LEU A 586 -1.82 22.65 -0.89
N SER A 587 -0.76 21.87 -0.76
CA SER A 587 0.58 22.20 -1.22
C SER A 587 0.95 21.32 -2.42
N VAL A 588 1.68 21.88 -3.37
CA VAL A 588 2.17 21.14 -4.55
C VAL A 588 3.69 21.20 -4.59
N VAL A 589 4.31 20.02 -4.63
CA VAL A 589 5.75 19.85 -4.75
C VAL A 589 6.07 19.37 -6.16
N GLY A 590 6.97 20.09 -6.85
CA GLY A 590 7.40 19.75 -8.20
C GLY A 590 8.18 18.44 -8.27
N TRP A 591 8.15 17.81 -9.44
CA TRP A 591 9.00 16.67 -9.73
C TRP A 591 10.47 17.12 -9.83
N GLU A 592 11.36 16.40 -9.16
CA GLU A 592 12.81 16.63 -9.19
C GLU A 592 13.51 15.55 -10.03
N PRO A 593 14.46 15.92 -10.92
CA PRO A 593 15.23 14.97 -11.72
C PRO A 593 15.97 13.93 -10.86
N GLU A 594 16.53 14.40 -9.72
CA GLU A 594 17.18 13.57 -8.73
C GLU A 594 16.37 13.58 -7.44
N PRO A 595 16.13 12.40 -6.81
CA PRO A 595 15.48 12.36 -5.50
C PRO A 595 16.25 13.22 -4.50
N PRO A 596 15.63 14.22 -3.90
CA PRO A 596 16.32 15.08 -2.95
C PRO A 596 16.70 14.30 -1.70
N GLN A 597 17.97 14.47 -1.26
CA GLN A 597 18.54 13.87 -0.06
C GLN A 597 19.33 14.93 0.73
N GLY A 598 19.43 14.76 2.04
CA GLY A 598 20.16 15.68 2.91
C GLY A 598 19.73 17.14 2.72
N GLU A 599 20.66 18.04 2.49
CA GLU A 599 20.40 19.46 2.26
C GLU A 599 19.53 19.76 1.02
N ALA A 600 19.52 18.86 0.01
CA ALA A 600 18.68 19.03 -1.17
C ALA A 600 17.17 18.95 -0.87
N LEU A 601 16.76 18.38 0.27
CA LEU A 601 15.37 18.38 0.75
C LEU A 601 14.81 19.80 0.89
N LYS A 602 15.67 20.82 1.08
CA LYS A 602 15.27 22.24 1.15
C LYS A 602 14.68 22.76 -0.14
N ARG A 603 14.95 22.13 -1.29
CA ARG A 603 14.36 22.52 -2.59
C ARG A 603 12.84 22.33 -2.62
N LEU A 604 12.31 21.52 -1.72
CA LEU A 604 10.89 21.25 -1.62
C LEU A 604 10.10 22.33 -0.87
N TRP A 605 10.80 23.31 -0.28
CA TRP A 605 10.18 24.38 0.54
C TRP A 605 9.69 25.56 -0.26
#